data_45387058d4718d3eae9fba973bedf938
#
_entry.id   45387058d4718d3eae9fba973bedf938
#
_cell.length_a   1.000
_cell.length_b   1.000
_cell.length_c   1.000
_cell.angle_alpha   90.00
_cell.angle_beta   90.00
_cell.angle_gamma   90.00
#
_symmetry.space_group_name_H-M   'P 1'
#
loop_
_entity.id
_entity.type
_entity.pdbx_description
1 polymer ?
#
loop_
_entity_poly.entity_id
_entity_poly.type
_entity_poly.pdbx_seq_one_letter_code
_entity_poly.pdbx_strand_id
1 'polypeptide(L)'
;MALSPYDLGITVHAASQADPRFSYSLYVPSSAVEPGSRPQLIVAVHGTGRNFEETLQSLADFARWHNCIVLCPLFPAGVRGDRNLHGYKYLIEGDIRYDKVLIDMIDEVAARYDRDFSRFVLAGFSGGAHFVHRFLLLHPERLLAAAIGAPGSVTLLDQTRRWWV
;
A
#
# COMPACT_ATOMS: atom_id res chain seq x y z
N MET A 1 -12.42 -18.76 3.23
CA MET A 1 -13.20 -18.80 1.96
C MET A 1 -12.34 -19.48 0.92
N ALA A 2 -12.85 -20.35 0.05
CA ALA A 2 -12.05 -20.94 -1.04
C ALA A 2 -11.63 -19.84 -2.03
N LEU A 3 -10.36 -19.84 -2.45
CA LEU A 3 -9.85 -18.92 -3.45
C LEU A 3 -10.42 -19.28 -4.84
N SER A 4 -10.73 -18.29 -5.63
CA SER A 4 -11.18 -18.39 -7.02
C SER A 4 -10.02 -18.09 -7.98
N PRO A 5 -10.14 -18.38 -9.28
CA PRO A 5 -9.15 -17.96 -10.27
C PRO A 5 -8.91 -16.45 -10.32
N TYR A 6 -9.89 -15.64 -9.92
CA TYR A 6 -9.77 -14.18 -9.84
C TYR A 6 -8.97 -13.68 -8.63
N ASP A 7 -8.59 -14.59 -7.73
CA ASP A 7 -7.75 -14.30 -6.57
C ASP A 7 -6.26 -14.50 -6.85
N LEU A 8 -5.88 -14.92 -8.08
CA LEU A 8 -4.51 -15.19 -8.50
C LEU A 8 -4.10 -14.31 -9.68
N GLY A 9 -2.79 -14.14 -9.84
CA GLY A 9 -2.25 -13.22 -10.85
C GLY A 9 -2.60 -11.78 -10.51
N ILE A 10 -2.90 -10.96 -11.52
CA ILE A 10 -3.46 -9.62 -11.31
C ILE A 10 -4.95 -9.79 -10.96
N THR A 11 -5.30 -9.41 -9.74
CA THR A 11 -6.69 -9.56 -9.26
C THR A 11 -7.59 -8.44 -9.79
N VAL A 12 -8.90 -8.65 -9.67
CA VAL A 12 -9.85 -7.56 -9.87
C VAL A 12 -9.62 -6.44 -8.87
N HIS A 13 -9.89 -5.21 -9.29
CA HIS A 13 -9.82 -4.05 -8.43
C HIS A 13 -10.94 -4.12 -7.37
N ALA A 14 -10.55 -4.12 -6.09
CA ALA A 14 -11.47 -4.33 -4.98
C ALA A 14 -11.59 -3.09 -4.10
N ALA A 15 -12.81 -2.75 -3.69
CA ALA A 15 -13.02 -1.76 -2.65
C ALA A 15 -12.57 -2.32 -1.30
N SER A 16 -11.94 -1.49 -0.47
CA SER A 16 -11.67 -1.83 0.93
C SER A 16 -12.97 -2.03 1.70
N GLN A 17 -13.03 -3.04 2.52
CA GLN A 17 -14.20 -3.35 3.33
C GLN A 17 -14.35 -2.36 4.49
N ALA A 18 -13.24 -1.86 5.02
CA ALA A 18 -13.24 -0.91 6.11
C ALA A 18 -13.69 0.49 5.67
N ASP A 19 -13.25 0.92 4.47
CA ASP A 19 -13.65 2.21 3.90
C ASP A 19 -13.73 2.12 2.36
N PRO A 20 -14.92 1.95 1.78
CA PRO A 20 -15.10 1.75 0.34
C PRO A 20 -14.78 2.98 -0.53
N ARG A 21 -14.45 4.12 0.06
CA ARG A 21 -13.89 5.26 -0.68
C ARG A 21 -12.50 4.94 -1.25
N PHE A 22 -11.86 3.93 -0.72
CA PHE A 22 -10.53 3.45 -1.09
C PHE A 22 -10.62 2.06 -1.68
N SER A 23 -9.60 1.69 -2.45
CA SER A 23 -9.60 0.41 -3.16
C SER A 23 -8.16 -0.05 -3.38
N TYR A 24 -7.99 -1.29 -3.82
CA TYR A 24 -6.68 -1.85 -4.11
C TYR A 24 -6.75 -2.95 -5.17
N SER A 25 -5.62 -3.20 -5.82
CA SER A 25 -5.39 -4.38 -6.64
C SER A 25 -4.20 -5.16 -6.12
N LEU A 26 -4.20 -6.46 -6.37
CA LEU A 26 -3.13 -7.35 -5.98
C LEU A 26 -2.49 -8.00 -7.22
N TYR A 27 -1.22 -8.38 -7.06
CA TYR A 27 -0.62 -9.46 -7.81
C TYR A 27 -0.30 -10.60 -6.84
N VAL A 28 -0.84 -11.78 -7.12
CA VAL A 28 -0.71 -12.97 -6.26
C VAL A 28 -0.16 -14.12 -7.10
N PRO A 29 1.13 -14.48 -6.98
CA PRO A 29 1.67 -15.64 -7.68
C PRO A 29 1.05 -16.92 -7.11
N SER A 30 0.86 -17.94 -7.96
CA SER A 30 0.30 -19.22 -7.54
C SER A 30 1.09 -19.87 -6.39
N SER A 31 2.40 -19.70 -6.38
CA SER A 31 3.27 -20.18 -5.31
C SER A 31 2.96 -19.59 -3.94
N ALA A 32 2.38 -18.38 -3.88
CA ALA A 32 2.07 -17.72 -2.61
C ALA A 32 0.91 -18.39 -1.85
N VAL A 33 0.06 -19.14 -2.56
CA VAL A 33 -1.11 -19.80 -1.97
C VAL A 33 -0.92 -21.30 -1.78
N GLU A 34 0.23 -21.84 -2.16
CA GLU A 34 0.54 -23.25 -1.95
C GLU A 34 0.60 -23.60 -0.45
N PRO A 35 0.26 -24.83 -0.07
CA PRO A 35 0.37 -25.29 1.31
C PRO A 35 1.80 -25.14 1.84
N GLY A 36 1.95 -24.49 3.00
CA GLY A 36 3.26 -24.25 3.62
C GLY A 36 4.05 -23.07 3.04
N SER A 37 3.54 -22.41 2.01
CA SER A 37 4.15 -21.19 1.47
C SER A 37 4.11 -20.04 2.48
N ARG A 38 5.20 -19.26 2.51
CA ARG A 38 5.33 -18.06 3.36
C ARG A 38 5.71 -16.85 2.49
N PRO A 39 4.78 -16.33 1.67
CA PRO A 39 5.06 -15.18 0.85
C PRO A 39 5.30 -13.95 1.71
N GLN A 40 6.15 -13.04 1.22
CA GLN A 40 6.22 -11.68 1.77
C GLN A 40 5.19 -10.80 1.09
N LEU A 41 4.75 -9.75 1.81
CA LEU A 41 3.92 -8.71 1.23
C LEU A 41 4.79 -7.50 0.83
N ILE A 42 4.62 -7.04 -0.39
CA ILE A 42 5.13 -5.76 -0.89
C ILE A 42 3.94 -4.84 -1.10
N VAL A 43 3.94 -3.72 -0.41
CA VAL A 43 2.96 -2.66 -0.66
C VAL A 43 3.62 -1.58 -1.50
N ALA A 44 3.06 -1.26 -2.67
CA ALA A 44 3.60 -0.27 -3.59
C ALA A 44 2.62 0.90 -3.75
N VAL A 45 2.96 2.04 -3.13
CA VAL A 45 2.10 3.23 -3.14
C VAL A 45 2.35 4.05 -4.40
N HIS A 46 1.29 4.34 -5.14
CA HIS A 46 1.31 5.10 -6.38
C HIS A 46 1.84 6.54 -6.23
N GLY A 47 2.32 7.11 -7.33
CA GLY A 47 2.65 8.53 -7.43
C GLY A 47 1.41 9.44 -7.44
N THR A 48 1.63 10.75 -7.64
CA THR A 48 0.53 11.73 -7.70
C THR A 48 -0.48 11.44 -8.82
N GLY A 49 -0.04 10.81 -9.90
CA GLY A 49 -0.88 10.43 -11.05
C GLY A 49 -1.80 9.23 -10.81
N ARG A 50 -1.74 8.56 -9.66
CA ARG A 50 -2.53 7.36 -9.34
C ARG A 50 -2.31 6.19 -10.31
N ASN A 51 -1.09 6.04 -10.80
CA ASN A 51 -0.68 5.00 -11.75
C ASN A 51 -0.44 3.63 -11.05
N PHE A 52 -1.37 3.20 -10.21
CA PHE A 52 -1.23 1.99 -9.40
C PHE A 52 -1.21 0.71 -10.24
N GLU A 53 -1.94 0.66 -11.36
CA GLU A 53 -1.97 -0.49 -12.26
C GLU A 53 -0.63 -0.71 -12.94
N GLU A 54 0.00 0.35 -13.46
CA GLU A 54 1.33 0.29 -14.05
C GLU A 54 2.37 -0.14 -13.02
N THR A 55 2.25 0.38 -11.79
CA THR A 55 3.10 0.00 -10.67
C THR A 55 2.96 -1.49 -10.36
N LEU A 56 1.73 -2.00 -10.32
CA LEU A 56 1.45 -3.41 -10.08
C LEU A 56 2.07 -4.30 -11.17
N GLN A 57 1.85 -3.94 -12.43
CA GLN A 57 2.39 -4.69 -13.58
C GLN A 57 3.92 -4.72 -13.57
N SER A 58 4.57 -3.61 -13.23
CA SER A 58 6.04 -3.52 -13.18
C SER A 58 6.67 -4.42 -12.12
N LEU A 59 5.93 -4.75 -11.07
CA LEU A 59 6.39 -5.61 -9.97
C LEU A 59 5.99 -7.08 -10.13
N ALA A 60 5.12 -7.42 -11.08
CA ALA A 60 4.55 -8.76 -11.22
C ALA A 60 5.61 -9.86 -11.42
N ASP A 61 6.60 -9.63 -12.28
CA ASP A 61 7.68 -10.59 -12.53
C ASP A 61 8.58 -10.77 -11.31
N PHE A 62 8.94 -9.67 -10.65
CA PHE A 62 9.69 -9.73 -9.40
C PHE A 62 8.93 -10.52 -8.33
N ALA A 63 7.66 -10.24 -8.18
CA ALA A 63 6.80 -10.92 -7.20
C ALA A 63 6.70 -12.43 -7.47
N ARG A 64 6.57 -12.81 -8.74
CA ARG A 64 6.54 -14.22 -9.17
C ARG A 64 7.83 -14.94 -8.83
N TRP A 65 8.99 -14.32 -9.09
CA TRP A 65 10.29 -14.95 -8.85
C TRP A 65 10.68 -15.02 -7.38
N HIS A 66 10.19 -14.08 -6.58
CA HIS A 66 10.55 -13.99 -5.16
C HIS A 66 9.43 -14.43 -4.21
N ASN A 67 8.36 -15.03 -4.74
CA ASN A 67 7.20 -15.49 -3.95
C ASN A 67 6.65 -14.38 -3.05
N CYS A 68 6.34 -13.23 -3.64
CA CYS A 68 5.76 -12.09 -2.93
C CYS A 68 4.32 -11.83 -3.42
N ILE A 69 3.44 -11.44 -2.52
CA ILE A 69 2.18 -10.78 -2.89
C ILE A 69 2.46 -9.28 -3.00
N VAL A 70 2.00 -8.64 -4.08
CA VAL A 70 2.06 -7.19 -4.23
C VAL A 70 0.68 -6.60 -4.00
N LEU A 71 0.58 -5.60 -3.13
CA LEU A 71 -0.61 -4.78 -2.91
C LEU A 71 -0.35 -3.37 -3.42
N CYS A 72 -1.17 -2.90 -4.36
CA CYS A 72 -1.17 -1.52 -4.81
C CYS A 72 -2.47 -0.84 -4.36
N PRO A 73 -2.42 0.01 -3.32
CA PRO A 73 -3.59 0.78 -2.89
C PRO A 73 -3.90 1.87 -3.91
N LEU A 74 -5.17 2.24 -4.04
CA LEU A 74 -5.61 3.46 -4.69
C LEU A 74 -6.17 4.43 -3.65
N PHE A 75 -5.52 5.56 -3.50
CA PHE A 75 -5.97 6.71 -2.74
C PHE A 75 -6.50 7.76 -3.73
N PRO A 76 -7.82 7.82 -3.98
CA PRO A 76 -8.38 8.74 -4.97
C PRO A 76 -8.07 10.20 -4.65
N ALA A 77 -8.04 11.03 -5.67
CA ALA A 77 -7.98 12.47 -5.50
C ALA A 77 -9.35 13.01 -5.09
N GLY A 78 -9.37 14.05 -4.26
CA GLY A 78 -10.59 14.75 -3.93
C GLY A 78 -11.61 13.93 -3.12
N VAL A 79 -11.17 12.99 -2.29
CA VAL A 79 -12.03 12.12 -1.47
C VAL A 79 -13.00 12.92 -0.61
N ARG A 80 -12.64 14.15 -0.23
CA ARG A 80 -13.48 15.07 0.54
C ARG A 80 -14.28 16.06 -0.33
N GLY A 81 -14.27 15.89 -1.66
CA GLY A 81 -14.99 16.78 -2.59
C GLY A 81 -14.23 18.08 -2.92
N ASP A 82 -12.99 18.22 -2.51
CA ASP A 82 -12.18 19.45 -2.61
C ASP A 82 -11.12 19.43 -3.73
N ARG A 83 -11.10 18.40 -4.56
CA ARG A 83 -10.08 18.14 -5.61
C ARG A 83 -8.65 18.07 -5.09
N ASN A 84 -8.44 17.82 -3.79
CA ASN A 84 -7.11 17.71 -3.21
C ASN A 84 -6.36 16.48 -3.80
N LEU A 85 -5.17 16.72 -4.34
CA LEU A 85 -4.31 15.68 -4.90
C LEU A 85 -3.29 15.14 -3.89
N HIS A 86 -3.17 15.79 -2.74
CA HIS A 86 -2.02 15.63 -1.85
C HIS A 86 -2.34 14.97 -0.51
N GLY A 87 -3.61 14.83 -0.12
CA GLY A 87 -4.02 14.37 1.20
C GLY A 87 -3.29 13.11 1.67
N TYR A 88 -3.27 12.06 0.83
CA TYR A 88 -2.61 10.79 1.19
C TYR A 88 -1.11 10.93 1.48
N LYS A 89 -0.42 11.90 0.83
CA LYS A 89 1.02 12.13 1.03
C LYS A 89 1.37 12.54 2.45
N TYR A 90 0.41 13.15 3.13
CA TYR A 90 0.58 13.64 4.50
C TYR A 90 -0.01 12.70 5.55
N LEU A 91 -0.58 11.57 5.15
CA LEU A 91 -1.23 10.54 5.96
C LEU A 91 -2.51 10.97 6.68
N ILE A 92 -2.77 12.27 6.78
CA ILE A 92 -3.96 12.82 7.44
C ILE A 92 -4.60 13.87 6.54
N GLU A 93 -5.91 13.76 6.36
CA GLU A 93 -6.72 14.73 5.65
C GLU A 93 -8.11 14.82 6.31
N GLY A 94 -8.28 15.81 7.17
CA GLY A 94 -9.49 15.91 7.99
C GLY A 94 -9.65 14.72 8.94
N ASP A 95 -10.69 13.95 8.74
CA ASP A 95 -11.01 12.73 9.47
C ASP A 95 -10.33 11.46 8.91
N ILE A 96 -9.72 11.58 7.73
CA ILE A 96 -9.10 10.43 7.04
C ILE A 96 -7.69 10.21 7.58
N ARG A 97 -7.40 8.97 7.95
CA ARG A 97 -6.09 8.46 8.34
C ARG A 97 -5.64 7.43 7.28
N TYR A 98 -4.94 7.91 6.24
CA TYR A 98 -4.47 7.08 5.13
C TYR A 98 -3.53 5.95 5.55
N ASP A 99 -2.78 6.14 6.63
CA ASP A 99 -1.96 5.10 7.25
C ASP A 99 -2.82 3.96 7.81
N LYS A 100 -3.94 4.29 8.45
CA LYS A 100 -4.90 3.30 8.98
C LYS A 100 -5.63 2.58 7.85
N VAL A 101 -6.08 3.33 6.84
CA VAL A 101 -6.69 2.76 5.63
C VAL A 101 -5.76 1.73 4.98
N LEU A 102 -4.46 2.02 4.88
CA LEU A 102 -3.50 1.05 4.36
C LEU A 102 -3.39 -0.19 5.25
N ILE A 103 -3.33 0.00 6.57
CA ILE A 103 -3.26 -1.12 7.52
C ILE A 103 -4.49 -2.01 7.38
N ASP A 104 -5.69 -1.42 7.31
CA ASP A 104 -6.94 -2.15 7.13
C ASP A 104 -6.93 -2.99 5.84
N MET A 105 -6.46 -2.43 4.72
CA MET A 105 -6.29 -3.17 3.46
C MET A 105 -5.33 -4.36 3.61
N ILE A 106 -4.22 -4.17 4.32
CA ILE A 106 -3.26 -5.25 4.58
C ILE A 106 -3.90 -6.36 5.41
N ASP A 107 -4.65 -6.01 6.44
CA ASP A 107 -5.34 -6.96 7.31
C ASP A 107 -6.44 -7.73 6.55
N GLU A 108 -7.17 -7.06 5.63
CA GLU A 108 -8.11 -7.71 4.70
C GLU A 108 -7.40 -8.75 3.81
N VAL A 109 -6.24 -8.39 3.25
CA VAL A 109 -5.45 -9.30 2.40
C VAL A 109 -4.88 -10.45 3.22
N ALA A 110 -4.38 -10.19 4.42
CA ALA A 110 -3.89 -11.21 5.34
C ALA A 110 -4.97 -12.26 5.65
N ALA A 111 -6.18 -11.78 5.98
CA ALA A 111 -7.33 -12.65 6.25
C ALA A 111 -7.77 -13.44 5.01
N ARG A 112 -7.80 -12.81 3.82
CA ARG A 112 -8.23 -13.45 2.57
C ARG A 112 -7.35 -14.61 2.16
N TYR A 113 -6.04 -14.47 2.32
CA TYR A 113 -5.05 -15.47 1.90
C TYR A 113 -4.56 -16.35 3.04
N ASP A 114 -5.08 -16.16 4.25
CA ASP A 114 -4.64 -16.88 5.48
C ASP A 114 -3.12 -16.79 5.65
N ARG A 115 -2.61 -15.54 5.68
CA ARG A 115 -1.17 -15.24 5.80
C ARG A 115 -0.93 -14.19 6.87
N ASP A 116 0.26 -14.22 7.46
CA ASP A 116 0.72 -13.20 8.40
C ASP A 116 1.48 -12.10 7.64
N PHE A 117 0.90 -10.91 7.61
CA PHE A 117 1.50 -9.69 7.08
C PHE A 117 1.64 -8.61 8.16
N SER A 118 1.89 -9.03 9.41
CA SER A 118 2.20 -8.12 10.53
C SER A 118 3.37 -7.18 10.21
N ARG A 119 4.32 -7.66 9.38
CA ARG A 119 5.40 -6.86 8.80
C ARG A 119 5.47 -7.05 7.29
N PHE A 120 5.75 -5.96 6.57
CA PHE A 120 5.75 -5.92 5.10
C PHE A 120 6.83 -4.98 4.55
N VAL A 121 7.10 -5.08 3.26
CA VAL A 121 7.93 -4.11 2.52
C VAL A 121 7.01 -3.01 2.01
N LEU A 122 7.37 -1.74 2.25
CA LEU A 122 6.63 -0.59 1.77
C LEU A 122 7.47 0.19 0.77
N ALA A 123 6.97 0.37 -0.44
CA ALA A 123 7.65 1.06 -1.53
C ALA A 123 6.81 2.21 -2.08
N GLY A 124 7.47 3.27 -2.54
CA GLY A 124 6.81 4.37 -3.21
C GLY A 124 7.78 5.28 -3.94
N PHE A 125 7.31 5.85 -5.04
CA PHE A 125 8.06 6.82 -5.82
C PHE A 125 7.30 8.14 -5.91
N SER A 126 8.01 9.28 -5.95
CA SER A 126 7.40 10.61 -6.05
C SER A 126 6.35 10.83 -4.95
N GLY A 127 5.07 10.99 -5.31
CA GLY A 127 3.97 11.11 -4.35
C GLY A 127 3.85 9.95 -3.37
N GLY A 128 4.10 8.71 -3.84
CA GLY A 128 4.15 7.52 -2.99
C GLY A 128 5.31 7.57 -1.98
N ALA A 129 6.44 8.12 -2.37
CA ALA A 129 7.58 8.27 -1.46
C ALA A 129 7.30 9.24 -0.30
N HIS A 130 6.47 10.26 -0.52
CA HIS A 130 5.99 11.13 0.56
C HIS A 130 5.17 10.35 1.59
N PHE A 131 4.31 9.43 1.13
CA PHE A 131 3.57 8.54 2.01
C PHE A 131 4.51 7.61 2.78
N VAL A 132 5.40 6.91 2.05
CA VAL A 132 6.24 5.85 2.62
C VAL A 132 7.14 6.37 3.72
N HIS A 133 7.81 7.51 3.52
CA HIS A 133 8.72 8.01 4.56
C HIS A 133 7.98 8.47 5.81
N ARG A 134 6.77 9.01 5.69
CA ARG A 134 5.95 9.38 6.85
C ARG A 134 5.38 8.17 7.56
N PHE A 135 4.98 7.15 6.79
CA PHE A 135 4.55 5.87 7.35
C PHE A 135 5.70 5.21 8.15
N LEU A 136 6.92 5.21 7.62
CA LEU A 136 8.10 4.71 8.32
C LEU A 136 8.32 5.40 9.67
N LEU A 137 8.07 6.69 9.76
CA LEU A 137 8.23 7.43 11.02
C LEU A 137 7.14 7.11 12.05
N LEU A 138 5.94 6.72 11.61
CA LEU A 138 4.81 6.42 12.51
C LEU A 138 4.69 4.93 12.86
N HIS A 139 5.07 4.04 11.96
CA HIS A 139 4.86 2.61 12.05
C HIS A 139 6.12 1.81 11.69
N PRO A 140 7.30 2.13 12.25
CA PRO A 140 8.54 1.43 11.91
C PRO A 140 8.48 -0.06 12.24
N GLU A 141 7.72 -0.43 13.26
CA GLU A 141 7.54 -1.82 13.72
C GLU A 141 6.79 -2.68 12.68
N ARG A 142 5.99 -2.07 11.79
CA ARG A 142 5.25 -2.76 10.73
C ARG A 142 6.12 -3.05 9.50
N LEU A 143 7.33 -2.52 9.41
CA LEU A 143 8.13 -2.59 8.20
C LEU A 143 9.26 -3.62 8.29
N LEU A 144 9.40 -4.44 7.26
CA LEU A 144 10.60 -5.22 6.97
C LEU A 144 11.64 -4.33 6.28
N ALA A 145 11.18 -3.50 5.36
CA ALA A 145 12.00 -2.51 4.64
C ALA A 145 11.11 -1.40 4.09
N ALA A 146 11.72 -0.24 3.81
CA ALA A 146 11.07 0.87 3.12
C ALA A 146 11.92 1.30 1.92
N ALA A 147 11.30 1.38 0.72
CA ALA A 147 11.91 1.91 -0.49
C ALA A 147 11.29 3.27 -0.83
N ILE A 148 12.09 4.34 -0.67
CA ILE A 148 11.63 5.72 -0.79
C ILE A 148 12.34 6.36 -1.98
N GLY A 149 11.66 6.44 -3.12
CA GLY A 149 12.21 6.96 -4.37
C GLY A 149 11.77 8.39 -4.68
N ALA A 150 12.72 9.33 -4.79
CA ALA A 150 12.49 10.71 -5.22
C ALA A 150 11.33 11.42 -4.50
N PRO A 151 11.30 11.49 -3.17
CA PRO A 151 10.30 12.28 -2.47
C PRO A 151 10.54 13.76 -2.79
N GLY A 152 9.50 14.50 -3.16
CA GLY A 152 9.63 15.93 -3.43
C GLY A 152 9.92 16.76 -2.18
N SER A 153 9.60 16.24 -1.00
CA SER A 153 9.95 16.78 0.31
C SER A 153 10.02 15.68 1.35
N VAL A 154 10.78 15.91 2.40
CA VAL A 154 10.90 15.03 3.55
C VAL A 154 10.42 15.73 4.80
N THR A 155 9.80 14.99 5.71
CA THR A 155 9.47 15.48 7.04
C THR A 155 10.74 15.55 7.87
N LEU A 156 11.05 16.73 8.40
CA LEU A 156 12.16 16.92 9.31
C LEU A 156 11.75 16.48 10.73
N LEU A 157 12.67 15.89 11.46
CA LEU A 157 12.52 15.60 12.89
C LEU A 157 12.77 16.88 13.73
N ASP A 158 11.98 17.90 13.46
CA ASP A 158 12.05 19.22 14.11
C ASP A 158 10.88 19.35 15.10
N GLN A 159 11.20 19.29 16.39
CA GLN A 159 10.20 19.37 17.47
C GLN A 159 9.58 20.76 17.63
N THR A 160 10.14 21.78 16.99
CA THR A 160 9.61 23.15 17.04
C THR A 160 8.47 23.37 16.02
N ARG A 161 8.30 22.44 15.08
CA ARG A 161 7.25 22.47 14.05
C ARG A 161 6.19 21.43 14.33
N ARG A 162 4.96 21.77 13.94
CA ARG A 162 3.90 20.76 13.94
C ARG A 162 4.21 19.71 12.87
N TRP A 163 4.05 18.45 13.23
CA TRP A 163 4.02 17.35 12.30
C TRP A 163 2.95 17.62 11.23
N TRP A 164 3.20 17.37 9.97
CA TRP A 164 2.28 17.53 8.83
C TRP A 164 2.26 18.93 8.17
N VAL A 165 3.09 19.84 8.56
CA VAL A 165 3.18 21.16 7.90
C VAL A 165 4.43 21.24 7.02
#